data_914c185e93f169e2d82f5d1b8b24ffaf
#
_entry.id   914c185e93f169e2d82f5d1b8b24ffaf
#
_cell.length_a   1.000
_cell.length_b   1.000
_cell.length_c   1.000
_cell.angle_alpha   90.00
_cell.angle_beta   90.00
_cell.angle_gamma   90.00
#
_symmetry.space_group_name_H-M   'P 1'
#
loop_
_entity.id
_entity.type
_entity.pdbx_description
1 polymer ?
#
loop_
_entity_poly.entity_id
_entity_poly.type
_entity_poly.pdbx_seq_one_letter_code
_entity_poly.pdbx_strand_id
1 'polypeptide(L)'
;MSIIRNTESDLDFENKIRPQELGNFAGQDKIVENLRIFIKAALMRGDSLDHVLLHGPPGLGKTTLANIIANEMGAQLRLTSGPVLDKPGDLAGLLTNLNPGDVLFIDEIHRLSPIVEEYLYSAMEDYKIDIVLDKGPSARSIQIELAPFTLIGATTRSGLLTSPLRARFGINCHLEYYDTPVLAGIVKRSARILDIEIDDEGALEIAMRSRGTPRIANALLRRVRDFAMVKGEGRIELKITKFALSALNIDARGLDQMDNKILQTIIQKFKGGPVGLNTIATAVGEDSGTIEEVYEPFLIKEGFLKRTPRGREVTELAYSHLGYTPKRKADELF
;
A
#
# COMPACT_ATOMS: atom_id res chain seq x y z
N MET A 1 -6.88 10.13 16.33
CA MET A 1 -5.79 9.35 16.94
C MET A 1 -5.41 8.28 15.93
N SER A 2 -4.29 8.43 15.22
CA SER A 2 -3.88 7.51 14.14
C SER A 2 -3.68 6.10 14.72
N ILE A 3 -4.38 5.12 14.19
CA ILE A 3 -4.35 3.71 14.61
C ILE A 3 -2.96 3.07 14.35
N ILE A 4 -2.07 3.78 13.66
CA ILE A 4 -0.77 3.27 13.24
C ILE A 4 0.35 4.09 13.91
N ARG A 5 0.68 3.77 15.16
CA ARG A 5 2.03 3.99 15.68
C ARG A 5 2.75 2.65 15.62
N ASN A 6 3.71 2.51 14.71
CA ASN A 6 4.63 1.37 14.68
C ASN A 6 5.54 1.43 15.91
N THR A 7 5.21 0.67 16.94
CA THR A 7 6.13 0.33 18.03
C THR A 7 6.94 -0.92 17.64
N GLU A 8 8.07 -1.21 18.28
CA GLU A 8 8.84 -2.45 18.03
C GLU A 8 7.93 -3.69 18.10
N SER A 9 6.99 -3.72 19.06
CA SER A 9 5.98 -4.80 19.14
C SER A 9 5.01 -4.88 17.96
N ASP A 10 4.84 -3.79 17.19
CA ASP A 10 4.00 -3.78 15.99
C ASP A 10 4.72 -4.38 14.80
N LEU A 11 6.03 -4.14 14.67
CA LEU A 11 6.88 -4.72 13.63
C LEU A 11 7.02 -6.24 13.83
N ASP A 12 7.22 -6.69 15.06
CA ASP A 12 7.29 -8.13 15.38
C ASP A 12 5.96 -8.84 15.07
N PHE A 13 4.84 -8.20 15.39
CA PHE A 13 3.52 -8.72 15.06
C PHE A 13 3.34 -8.85 13.54
N GLU A 14 3.62 -7.77 12.79
CA GLU A 14 3.48 -7.79 11.33
C GLU A 14 4.41 -8.83 10.68
N ASN A 15 5.64 -8.95 11.14
CA ASN A 15 6.60 -9.91 10.59
C ASN A 15 6.15 -11.36 10.79
N LYS A 16 5.58 -11.70 11.95
CA LYS A 16 5.08 -13.05 12.24
C LYS A 16 3.94 -13.49 11.31
N ILE A 17 3.02 -12.57 10.98
CA ILE A 17 1.85 -12.90 10.17
C ILE A 17 2.07 -12.77 8.66
N ARG A 18 3.22 -12.18 8.22
CA ARG A 18 3.52 -12.04 6.79
C ARG A 18 3.76 -13.40 6.14
N PRO A 19 3.10 -13.70 5.01
CA PRO A 19 3.43 -14.88 4.23
C PRO A 19 4.86 -14.79 3.69
N GLN A 20 5.54 -15.93 3.66
CA GLN A 20 6.92 -16.05 3.20
C GLN A 20 7.03 -16.74 1.82
N GLU A 21 5.93 -17.32 1.32
CA GLU A 21 5.85 -18.11 0.10
C GLU A 21 4.65 -17.68 -0.75
N LEU A 22 4.72 -17.84 -2.07
CA LEU A 22 3.62 -17.56 -2.99
C LEU A 22 2.37 -18.36 -2.67
N GLY A 23 2.51 -19.61 -2.19
CA GLY A 23 1.38 -20.47 -1.83
C GLY A 23 0.54 -19.94 -0.66
N ASN A 24 1.11 -19.09 0.17
CA ASN A 24 0.48 -18.49 1.35
C ASN A 24 -0.01 -17.07 1.12
N PHE A 25 0.24 -16.50 -0.07
CA PHE A 25 -0.20 -15.15 -0.44
C PHE A 25 -1.58 -15.22 -1.10
N ALA A 26 -2.62 -14.89 -0.33
CA ALA A 26 -4.01 -14.97 -0.77
C ALA A 26 -4.42 -13.73 -1.57
N GLY A 27 -5.33 -13.90 -2.51
CA GLY A 27 -6.13 -12.85 -3.13
C GLY A 27 -5.34 -11.92 -4.04
N GLN A 28 -4.66 -12.35 -4.99
CA GLN A 28 -4.09 -11.71 -6.17
C GLN A 28 -3.74 -12.84 -7.16
N ASP A 29 -4.66 -13.78 -7.34
CA ASP A 29 -4.40 -15.10 -7.90
C ASP A 29 -3.69 -15.05 -9.26
N LYS A 30 -4.11 -14.15 -10.16
CA LYS A 30 -3.47 -13.97 -11.47
C LYS A 30 -2.01 -13.49 -11.36
N ILE A 31 -1.74 -12.57 -10.42
CA ILE A 31 -0.38 -12.05 -10.18
C ILE A 31 0.49 -13.15 -9.63
N VAL A 32 -0.02 -13.90 -8.65
CA VAL A 32 0.69 -15.02 -8.01
C VAL A 32 1.01 -16.13 -9.02
N GLU A 33 0.04 -16.50 -9.85
CA GLU A 33 0.22 -17.51 -10.89
C GLU A 33 1.30 -17.09 -11.91
N ASN A 34 1.23 -15.86 -12.43
CA ASN A 34 2.22 -15.33 -13.35
C ASN A 34 3.62 -15.26 -12.72
N LEU A 35 3.74 -14.73 -11.50
CA LEU A 35 5.02 -14.67 -10.79
C LEU A 35 5.61 -16.06 -10.57
N ARG A 36 4.80 -17.06 -10.24
CA ARG A 36 5.25 -18.45 -10.10
C ARG A 36 5.88 -18.98 -11.39
N ILE A 37 5.27 -18.66 -12.53
CA ILE A 37 5.78 -19.06 -13.85
C ILE A 37 7.09 -18.34 -14.14
N PHE A 38 7.16 -17.02 -13.94
CA PHE A 38 8.35 -16.20 -14.26
C PHE A 38 9.53 -16.58 -13.38
N ILE A 39 9.31 -16.73 -12.07
CA ILE A 39 10.33 -17.16 -11.10
C ILE A 39 10.87 -18.55 -11.49
N LYS A 40 9.97 -19.52 -11.73
CA LYS A 40 10.39 -20.87 -12.14
C LYS A 40 11.20 -20.85 -13.43
N ALA A 41 10.81 -20.05 -14.42
CA ALA A 41 11.51 -19.93 -15.68
C ALA A 41 12.90 -19.29 -15.50
N ALA A 42 13.02 -18.24 -14.68
CA ALA A 42 14.30 -17.61 -14.36
C ALA A 42 15.25 -18.61 -13.67
N LEU A 43 14.78 -19.34 -12.66
CA LEU A 43 15.54 -20.37 -11.96
C LEU A 43 16.00 -21.50 -12.90
N MET A 44 15.14 -21.94 -13.85
CA MET A 44 15.53 -22.97 -14.83
C MET A 44 16.62 -22.51 -15.79
N ARG A 45 16.69 -21.22 -16.11
CA ARG A 45 17.75 -20.64 -16.95
C ARG A 45 19.01 -20.28 -16.16
N GLY A 46 18.92 -20.18 -14.83
CA GLY A 46 20.00 -19.66 -13.98
C GLY A 46 20.18 -18.15 -14.08
N ASP A 47 19.12 -17.43 -14.47
CA ASP A 47 19.12 -15.98 -14.65
C ASP A 47 18.51 -15.27 -13.45
N SER A 48 18.81 -13.97 -13.29
CA SER A 48 18.02 -13.06 -12.45
C SER A 48 16.61 -12.94 -13.00
N LEU A 49 15.63 -12.70 -12.14
CA LEU A 49 14.27 -12.39 -12.57
C LEU A 49 14.24 -11.01 -13.26
N ASP A 50 13.41 -10.85 -14.27
CA ASP A 50 13.16 -9.53 -14.86
C ASP A 50 12.71 -8.54 -13.80
N HIS A 51 13.00 -7.25 -14.00
CA HIS A 51 12.60 -6.19 -13.06
C HIS A 51 11.09 -6.13 -12.90
N VAL A 52 10.62 -5.98 -11.66
CA VAL A 52 9.20 -6.06 -11.27
C VAL A 52 8.70 -4.71 -10.77
N LEU A 53 7.59 -4.23 -11.30
CA LEU A 53 6.86 -3.08 -10.78
C LEU A 53 5.60 -3.54 -10.04
N LEU A 54 5.54 -3.27 -8.73
CA LEU A 54 4.38 -3.52 -7.88
C LEU A 54 3.64 -2.20 -7.64
N HIS A 55 2.44 -2.04 -8.17
CA HIS A 55 1.69 -0.80 -7.99
C HIS A 55 0.26 -1.04 -7.53
N GLY A 56 -0.31 -0.07 -6.87
CA GLY A 56 -1.67 -0.12 -6.32
C GLY A 56 -1.78 0.56 -4.95
N PRO A 57 -2.98 0.65 -4.39
CA PRO A 57 -3.25 1.28 -3.09
C PRO A 57 -2.32 0.82 -1.95
N PRO A 58 -2.16 1.61 -0.89
CA PRO A 58 -1.33 1.21 0.25
C PRO A 58 -1.96 0.02 1.01
N GLY A 59 -1.12 -0.78 1.68
CA GLY A 59 -1.57 -1.86 2.55
C GLY A 59 -2.00 -3.16 1.86
N LEU A 60 -1.79 -3.30 0.55
CA LEU A 60 -2.18 -4.48 -0.25
C LEU A 60 -1.11 -5.59 -0.29
N GLY A 61 0.06 -5.40 0.31
CA GLY A 61 1.10 -6.42 0.40
C GLY A 61 2.25 -6.30 -0.60
N LYS A 62 2.50 -5.12 -1.20
CA LYS A 62 3.62 -4.88 -2.14
C LYS A 62 4.97 -5.32 -1.55
N THR A 63 5.31 -4.84 -0.37
CA THR A 63 6.55 -5.21 0.34
C THR A 63 6.59 -6.70 0.71
N THR A 64 5.44 -7.28 1.07
CA THR A 64 5.32 -8.71 1.34
C THR A 64 5.61 -9.52 0.09
N LEU A 65 5.06 -9.13 -1.05
CA LEU A 65 5.28 -9.81 -2.33
C LEU A 65 6.75 -9.71 -2.78
N ALA A 66 7.40 -8.57 -2.54
CA ALA A 66 8.84 -8.42 -2.80
C ALA A 66 9.69 -9.39 -1.96
N ASN A 67 9.36 -9.54 -0.66
CA ASN A 67 10.01 -10.54 0.20
C ASN A 67 9.80 -11.97 -0.31
N ILE A 68 8.59 -12.31 -0.70
CA ILE A 68 8.26 -13.63 -1.24
C ILE A 68 9.05 -13.89 -2.54
N ILE A 69 9.10 -12.94 -3.47
CA ILE A 69 9.87 -13.07 -4.71
C ILE A 69 11.34 -13.36 -4.39
N ALA A 70 11.95 -12.61 -3.48
CA ALA A 70 13.34 -12.84 -3.08
C ALA A 70 13.53 -14.24 -2.46
N ASN A 71 12.65 -14.67 -1.58
CA ASN A 71 12.69 -16.00 -0.96
C ASN A 71 12.57 -17.12 -2.01
N GLU A 72 11.62 -17.02 -2.93
CA GLU A 72 11.38 -17.99 -4.00
C GLU A 72 12.55 -18.07 -4.99
N MET A 73 13.25 -16.93 -5.21
CA MET A 73 14.49 -16.87 -6.01
C MET A 73 15.73 -17.36 -5.24
N GLY A 74 15.63 -17.61 -3.93
CA GLY A 74 16.79 -17.91 -3.08
C GLY A 74 17.78 -16.75 -2.95
N ALA A 75 17.32 -15.52 -3.13
CA ALA A 75 18.12 -14.30 -3.22
C ALA A 75 18.05 -13.48 -1.94
N GLN A 76 19.09 -12.66 -1.67
CA GLN A 76 19.02 -11.69 -0.60
C GLN A 76 18.21 -10.47 -1.03
N LEU A 77 17.34 -9.99 -0.12
CA LEU A 77 16.56 -8.78 -0.33
C LEU A 77 17.23 -7.58 0.33
N ARG A 78 17.52 -6.56 -0.46
CA ARG A 78 17.95 -5.24 0.03
C ARG A 78 16.79 -4.27 -0.06
N LEU A 79 16.42 -3.68 1.08
CA LEU A 79 15.28 -2.77 1.18
C LEU A 79 15.74 -1.32 1.24
N THR A 80 15.13 -0.47 0.43
CA THR A 80 15.28 0.99 0.49
C THR A 80 13.97 1.67 0.07
N SER A 81 13.98 2.98 0.00
CA SER A 81 12.82 3.76 -0.48
C SER A 81 13.28 4.97 -1.30
N GLY A 82 12.39 5.44 -2.19
CA GLY A 82 12.69 6.60 -3.03
C GLY A 82 13.19 7.82 -2.25
N PRO A 83 12.52 8.23 -1.15
CA PRO A 83 12.96 9.37 -0.33
C PRO A 83 14.33 9.24 0.33
N VAL A 84 14.85 8.04 0.51
CA VAL A 84 16.18 7.79 1.12
C VAL A 84 17.28 7.92 0.08
N LEU A 85 16.97 7.68 -1.20
CA LEU A 85 17.90 7.78 -2.31
C LEU A 85 17.93 9.23 -2.85
N ASP A 86 18.60 10.11 -2.13
CA ASP A 86 18.63 11.55 -2.46
C ASP A 86 19.67 11.85 -3.55
N LYS A 87 20.78 11.11 -3.57
CA LYS A 87 21.94 11.34 -4.46
C LYS A 87 22.31 10.07 -5.24
N PRO A 88 22.89 10.24 -6.45
CA PRO A 88 23.42 9.11 -7.22
C PRO A 88 24.38 8.20 -6.45
N GLY A 89 25.20 8.77 -5.56
CA GLY A 89 26.11 8.02 -4.72
C GLY A 89 25.42 7.05 -3.74
N ASP A 90 24.23 7.39 -3.26
CA ASP A 90 23.45 6.52 -2.38
C ASP A 90 22.98 5.27 -3.15
N LEU A 91 22.50 5.47 -4.38
CA LEU A 91 22.12 4.37 -5.27
C LEU A 91 23.33 3.52 -5.68
N ALA A 92 24.44 4.17 -6.06
CA ALA A 92 25.66 3.48 -6.44
C ALA A 92 26.19 2.60 -5.32
N GLY A 93 26.21 3.12 -4.07
CA GLY A 93 26.62 2.37 -2.89
C GLY A 93 25.76 1.13 -2.62
N LEU A 94 24.46 1.20 -2.90
CA LEU A 94 23.60 0.02 -2.79
C LEU A 94 23.86 -0.99 -3.90
N LEU A 95 23.92 -0.54 -5.16
CA LEU A 95 24.05 -1.41 -6.34
C LEU A 95 25.40 -2.14 -6.38
N THR A 96 26.50 -1.48 -6.00
CA THR A 96 27.84 -2.10 -5.99
C THR A 96 28.02 -3.14 -4.88
N ASN A 97 27.11 -3.17 -3.88
CA ASN A 97 27.11 -4.16 -2.79
C ASN A 97 26.15 -5.33 -3.03
N LEU A 98 25.51 -5.42 -4.21
CA LEU A 98 24.66 -6.55 -4.57
C LEU A 98 25.51 -7.71 -5.09
N ASN A 99 25.15 -8.94 -4.71
CA ASN A 99 25.66 -10.15 -5.30
C ASN A 99 24.82 -10.55 -6.52
N PRO A 100 25.36 -11.42 -7.41
CA PRO A 100 24.59 -11.93 -8.53
C PRO A 100 23.28 -12.59 -8.06
N GLY A 101 22.17 -12.16 -8.65
CA GLY A 101 20.83 -12.65 -8.34
C GLY A 101 20.13 -11.96 -7.16
N ASP A 102 20.80 -11.07 -6.42
CA ASP A 102 20.18 -10.32 -5.33
C ASP A 102 18.99 -9.48 -5.81
N VAL A 103 18.08 -9.20 -4.89
CA VAL A 103 16.89 -8.37 -5.13
C VAL A 103 17.04 -7.03 -4.43
N LEU A 104 16.95 -5.93 -5.19
CA LEU A 104 16.83 -4.58 -4.66
C LEU A 104 15.36 -4.15 -4.67
N PHE A 105 14.80 -3.85 -3.51
CA PHE A 105 13.44 -3.31 -3.39
C PHE A 105 13.49 -1.81 -3.09
N ILE A 106 12.81 -1.01 -3.91
CA ILE A 106 12.65 0.43 -3.70
C ILE A 106 11.18 0.74 -3.47
N ASP A 107 10.83 1.05 -2.22
CA ASP A 107 9.47 1.51 -1.90
C ASP A 107 9.28 2.97 -2.31
N GLU A 108 8.04 3.34 -2.66
CA GLU A 108 7.70 4.68 -3.17
C GLU A 108 8.66 5.17 -4.27
N ILE A 109 8.97 4.30 -5.22
CA ILE A 109 9.94 4.55 -6.31
C ILE A 109 9.62 5.81 -7.13
N HIS A 110 8.36 6.25 -7.18
CA HIS A 110 7.94 7.49 -7.84
C HIS A 110 8.49 8.77 -7.16
N ARG A 111 9.11 8.64 -5.98
CA ARG A 111 9.73 9.75 -5.24
C ARG A 111 11.22 9.87 -5.47
N LEU A 112 11.79 9.07 -6.36
CA LEU A 112 13.18 9.25 -6.79
C LEU A 112 13.37 10.62 -7.45
N SER A 113 14.51 11.25 -7.20
CA SER A 113 14.88 12.45 -7.95
C SER A 113 15.19 12.08 -9.42
N PRO A 114 14.92 12.99 -10.40
CA PRO A 114 15.20 12.73 -11.81
C PRO A 114 16.66 12.27 -12.06
N ILE A 115 17.61 12.83 -11.32
CA ILE A 115 19.02 12.48 -11.45
C ILE A 115 19.27 11.03 -11.01
N VAL A 116 18.72 10.61 -9.89
CA VAL A 116 18.86 9.22 -9.40
C VAL A 116 18.15 8.24 -10.34
N GLU A 117 17.01 8.66 -10.90
CA GLU A 117 16.28 7.86 -11.87
C GLU A 117 17.09 7.59 -13.15
N GLU A 118 17.84 8.58 -13.66
CA GLU A 118 18.72 8.41 -14.84
C GLU A 118 19.84 7.38 -14.59
N TYR A 119 20.44 7.39 -13.39
CA TYR A 119 21.43 6.38 -13.02
C TYR A 119 20.81 4.97 -12.93
N LEU A 120 19.56 4.90 -12.49
CA LEU A 120 18.85 3.63 -12.40
C LEU A 120 18.57 3.02 -13.79
N TYR A 121 18.38 3.84 -14.83
CA TYR A 121 18.16 3.32 -16.20
C TYR A 121 19.31 2.45 -16.70
N SER A 122 20.55 2.96 -16.63
CA SER A 122 21.75 2.21 -17.07
C SER A 122 21.97 0.96 -16.21
N ALA A 123 21.71 1.08 -14.91
CA ALA A 123 21.81 -0.05 -13.99
C ALA A 123 20.80 -1.17 -14.31
N MET A 124 19.59 -0.82 -14.77
CA MET A 124 18.56 -1.81 -15.14
C MET A 124 18.78 -2.45 -16.51
N GLU A 125 19.28 -1.69 -17.48
CA GLU A 125 19.44 -2.19 -18.85
C GLU A 125 20.75 -2.93 -19.05
N ASP A 126 21.87 -2.31 -18.61
CA ASP A 126 23.22 -2.75 -18.95
C ASP A 126 24.00 -3.31 -17.76
N TYR A 127 23.42 -3.30 -16.57
CA TYR A 127 24.12 -3.62 -15.32
C TYR A 127 25.39 -2.80 -15.14
N LYS A 128 25.31 -1.50 -15.44
CA LYS A 128 26.42 -0.55 -15.35
C LYS A 128 25.94 0.76 -14.72
N ILE A 129 26.87 1.43 -14.06
CA ILE A 129 26.62 2.76 -13.51
C ILE A 129 27.82 3.67 -13.80
N ASP A 130 27.57 4.86 -14.33
CA ASP A 130 28.58 5.87 -14.59
C ASP A 130 28.64 6.87 -13.45
N ILE A 131 29.75 6.92 -12.73
CA ILE A 131 29.96 7.85 -11.62
C ILE A 131 30.82 9.01 -12.09
N VAL A 132 30.28 10.23 -12.01
CA VAL A 132 31.03 11.46 -12.28
C VAL A 132 31.82 11.85 -11.05
N LEU A 133 33.16 11.85 -11.14
CA LEU A 133 34.06 12.13 -10.02
C LEU A 133 34.28 13.62 -9.78
N ASP A 134 34.26 14.45 -10.83
CA ASP A 134 34.58 15.87 -10.78
C ASP A 134 33.52 16.71 -11.48
N LYS A 135 33.38 17.97 -11.06
CA LYS A 135 32.52 18.96 -11.72
C LYS A 135 33.38 19.88 -12.59
N GLY A 136 32.97 20.12 -13.81
CA GLY A 136 33.59 21.10 -14.71
C GLY A 136 34.05 20.51 -16.06
N PRO A 137 34.75 21.32 -16.88
CA PRO A 137 35.16 20.92 -18.25
C PRO A 137 36.11 19.71 -18.32
N SER A 138 36.73 19.34 -17.18
CA SER A 138 37.64 18.17 -17.06
C SER A 138 37.02 17.04 -16.25
N ALA A 139 35.69 17.00 -16.15
CA ALA A 139 34.96 15.96 -15.41
C ALA A 139 35.34 14.58 -15.95
N ARG A 140 35.71 13.67 -15.05
CA ARG A 140 36.00 12.27 -15.35
C ARG A 140 34.84 11.43 -14.87
N SER A 141 34.40 10.50 -15.70
CA SER A 141 33.46 9.45 -15.31
C SER A 141 34.17 8.13 -15.17
N ILE A 142 33.77 7.34 -14.19
CA ILE A 142 34.15 5.94 -14.05
C ILE A 142 32.90 5.12 -14.24
N GLN A 143 32.95 4.17 -15.19
CA GLN A 143 31.94 3.16 -15.37
C GLN A 143 32.22 1.96 -14.45
N ILE A 144 31.23 1.59 -13.63
CA ILE A 144 31.31 0.44 -12.74
C ILE A 144 30.36 -0.63 -13.27
N GLU A 145 30.84 -1.83 -13.45
CA GLU A 145 30.02 -2.99 -13.77
C GLU A 145 29.35 -3.50 -12.50
N LEU A 146 28.07 -3.83 -12.62
CA LEU A 146 27.24 -4.34 -11.53
C LEU A 146 26.98 -5.84 -11.71
N ALA A 147 26.83 -6.54 -10.62
CA ALA A 147 26.30 -7.91 -10.67
C ALA A 147 24.86 -7.90 -11.21
N PRO A 148 24.45 -8.88 -12.03
CA PRO A 148 23.05 -9.01 -12.43
C PRO A 148 22.14 -9.12 -11.20
N PHE A 149 21.12 -8.28 -11.14
CA PHE A 149 20.19 -8.18 -10.01
C PHE A 149 18.74 -8.00 -10.50
N THR A 150 17.79 -8.25 -9.63
CA THR A 150 16.39 -7.93 -9.86
C THR A 150 16.00 -6.65 -9.10
N LEU A 151 15.51 -5.63 -9.81
CA LEU A 151 14.88 -4.48 -9.19
C LEU A 151 13.39 -4.75 -8.99
N ILE A 152 12.90 -4.56 -7.78
CA ILE A 152 11.45 -4.52 -7.49
C ILE A 152 11.10 -3.10 -7.06
N GLY A 153 10.41 -2.35 -7.92
CA GLY A 153 9.88 -1.05 -7.60
C GLY A 153 8.46 -1.16 -7.03
N ALA A 154 8.18 -0.44 -5.95
CA ALA A 154 6.82 -0.33 -5.42
C ALA A 154 6.34 1.11 -5.45
N THR A 155 5.06 1.32 -5.79
CA THR A 155 4.45 2.65 -5.80
C THR A 155 2.95 2.62 -5.53
N THR A 156 2.46 3.64 -4.85
CA THR A 156 1.03 3.94 -4.74
C THR A 156 0.53 4.82 -5.89
N ARG A 157 1.44 5.49 -6.60
CA ARG A 157 1.14 6.49 -7.64
C ARG A 157 1.85 6.17 -8.95
N SER A 158 1.45 5.09 -9.61
CA SER A 158 2.07 4.64 -10.88
C SER A 158 2.04 5.71 -11.99
N GLY A 159 1.08 6.64 -11.95
CA GLY A 159 0.99 7.76 -12.88
C GLY A 159 2.11 8.81 -12.75
N LEU A 160 2.84 8.83 -11.62
CA LEU A 160 3.97 9.74 -11.40
C LEU A 160 5.31 9.17 -11.87
N LEU A 161 5.36 7.87 -12.22
CA LEU A 161 6.56 7.27 -12.82
C LEU A 161 6.78 7.82 -14.22
N THR A 162 8.03 8.14 -14.54
CA THR A 162 8.38 8.52 -15.91
C THR A 162 8.16 7.35 -16.88
N SER A 163 7.84 7.66 -18.13
CA SER A 163 7.66 6.63 -19.16
C SER A 163 8.92 5.78 -19.37
N PRO A 164 10.14 6.35 -19.38
CA PRO A 164 11.37 5.56 -19.49
C PRO A 164 11.56 4.56 -18.35
N LEU A 165 11.33 4.98 -17.09
CA LEU A 165 11.45 4.06 -15.95
C LEU A 165 10.44 2.93 -16.04
N ARG A 166 9.18 3.26 -16.35
CA ARG A 166 8.11 2.27 -16.46
C ARG A 166 8.39 1.21 -17.54
N ALA A 167 8.95 1.62 -18.68
CA ALA A 167 9.24 0.73 -19.80
C ALA A 167 10.32 -0.32 -19.48
N ARG A 168 11.15 -0.07 -18.46
CA ARG A 168 12.24 -0.97 -18.03
C ARG A 168 11.78 -2.10 -17.10
N PHE A 169 10.55 -2.03 -16.61
CA PHE A 169 9.96 -3.12 -15.83
C PHE A 169 9.35 -4.17 -16.77
N GLY A 170 9.98 -5.34 -16.90
CA GLY A 170 9.46 -6.44 -17.69
C GLY A 170 8.21 -7.08 -17.09
N ILE A 171 8.07 -7.04 -15.76
CA ILE A 171 6.93 -7.59 -15.04
C ILE A 171 6.18 -6.45 -14.33
N ASN A 172 4.89 -6.28 -14.67
CA ASN A 172 4.06 -5.23 -14.10
C ASN A 172 2.86 -5.84 -13.36
N CYS A 173 2.78 -5.61 -12.05
CA CYS A 173 1.77 -6.18 -11.16
C CYS A 173 0.91 -5.07 -10.55
N HIS A 174 -0.34 -4.97 -10.98
CA HIS A 174 -1.34 -4.08 -10.38
C HIS A 174 -2.08 -4.81 -9.26
N LEU A 175 -1.81 -4.46 -8.01
CA LEU A 175 -2.51 -5.01 -6.85
C LEU A 175 -3.83 -4.27 -6.65
N GLU A 176 -4.91 -5.04 -6.46
CA GLU A 176 -6.25 -4.54 -6.26
C GLU A 176 -6.71 -4.75 -4.81
N TYR A 177 -7.77 -4.06 -4.42
CA TYR A 177 -8.41 -4.29 -3.13
C TYR A 177 -8.94 -5.71 -3.02
N TYR A 178 -8.83 -6.27 -1.83
CA TYR A 178 -9.25 -7.63 -1.54
C TYR A 178 -10.75 -7.71 -1.27
N ASP A 179 -11.37 -8.78 -1.74
CA ASP A 179 -12.74 -9.11 -1.40
C ASP A 179 -12.87 -9.55 0.07
N THR A 180 -14.03 -9.30 0.66
CA THR A 180 -14.30 -9.61 2.06
C THR A 180 -14.06 -11.08 2.43
N PRO A 181 -14.46 -12.08 1.63
CA PRO A 181 -14.18 -13.48 1.96
C PRO A 181 -12.68 -13.80 2.01
N VAL A 182 -11.90 -13.23 1.11
CA VAL A 182 -10.44 -13.42 1.09
C VAL A 182 -9.81 -12.77 2.33
N LEU A 183 -10.24 -11.56 2.69
CA LEU A 183 -9.78 -10.90 3.92
C LEU A 183 -10.15 -11.67 5.19
N ALA A 184 -11.35 -12.26 5.25
CA ALA A 184 -11.74 -13.11 6.36
C ALA A 184 -10.82 -14.34 6.49
N GLY A 185 -10.40 -14.93 5.37
CA GLY A 185 -9.39 -15.98 5.33
C GLY A 185 -8.03 -15.51 5.86
N ILE A 186 -7.59 -14.30 5.48
CA ILE A 186 -6.35 -13.69 5.98
C ILE A 186 -6.45 -13.45 7.49
N VAL A 187 -7.55 -12.91 7.99
CA VAL A 187 -7.80 -12.68 9.42
C VAL A 187 -7.72 -13.99 10.21
N LYS A 188 -8.40 -15.07 9.75
CA LYS A 188 -8.36 -16.38 10.39
C LYS A 188 -6.95 -16.98 10.39
N ARG A 189 -6.21 -16.86 9.28
CA ARG A 189 -4.82 -17.31 9.22
C ARG A 189 -3.95 -16.53 10.21
N SER A 190 -4.08 -15.22 10.25
CA SER A 190 -3.33 -14.37 11.19
C SER A 190 -3.68 -14.69 12.64
N ALA A 191 -4.95 -14.90 12.95
CA ALA A 191 -5.40 -15.30 14.29
C ALA A 191 -4.77 -16.64 14.71
N ARG A 192 -4.75 -17.64 13.81
CA ARG A 192 -4.11 -18.95 14.08
C ARG A 192 -2.61 -18.82 14.36
N ILE A 193 -1.89 -18.01 13.58
CA ILE A 193 -0.44 -17.78 13.78
C ILE A 193 -0.16 -17.12 15.14
N LEU A 194 -1.11 -16.33 15.63
CA LEU A 194 -1.02 -15.57 16.88
C LEU A 194 -1.62 -16.32 18.08
N ASP A 195 -2.08 -17.55 17.86
CA ASP A 195 -2.77 -18.36 18.86
C ASP A 195 -4.00 -17.65 19.48
N ILE A 196 -4.83 -17.06 18.60
CA ILE A 196 -6.05 -16.35 18.94
C ILE A 196 -7.24 -17.14 18.44
N GLU A 197 -8.16 -17.53 19.34
CA GLU A 197 -9.44 -18.11 18.92
C GLU A 197 -10.34 -17.03 18.31
N ILE A 198 -10.86 -17.29 17.12
CA ILE A 198 -11.79 -16.42 16.41
C ILE A 198 -12.86 -17.24 15.70
N ASP A 199 -14.12 -16.83 15.81
CA ASP A 199 -15.21 -17.43 15.05
C ASP A 199 -15.32 -16.84 13.62
N ASP A 200 -16.09 -17.52 12.77
CA ASP A 200 -16.25 -17.14 11.37
C ASP A 200 -16.95 -15.78 11.21
N GLU A 201 -17.89 -15.48 12.07
CA GLU A 201 -18.67 -14.25 12.04
C GLU A 201 -17.80 -13.05 12.50
N GLY A 202 -16.99 -13.21 13.53
CA GLY A 202 -16.03 -12.20 13.99
C GLY A 202 -14.96 -11.91 12.94
N ALA A 203 -14.43 -12.94 12.29
CA ALA A 203 -13.48 -12.78 11.20
C ALA A 203 -14.09 -12.04 10.00
N LEU A 204 -15.33 -12.38 9.64
CA LEU A 204 -16.06 -11.72 8.56
C LEU A 204 -16.36 -10.25 8.88
N GLU A 205 -16.76 -9.95 10.12
CA GLU A 205 -17.04 -8.58 10.58
C GLU A 205 -15.78 -7.71 10.55
N ILE A 206 -14.61 -8.23 10.97
CA ILE A 206 -13.33 -7.55 10.83
C ILE A 206 -13.02 -7.29 9.34
N ALA A 207 -13.17 -8.30 8.49
CA ALA A 207 -12.90 -8.22 7.07
C ALA A 207 -13.77 -7.17 6.36
N MET A 208 -15.07 -7.11 6.65
CA MET A 208 -15.99 -6.14 6.09
C MET A 208 -15.57 -4.69 6.39
N ARG A 209 -15.02 -4.43 7.58
CA ARG A 209 -14.60 -3.08 8.00
C ARG A 209 -13.12 -2.77 7.69
N SER A 210 -12.43 -3.68 6.98
CA SER A 210 -10.99 -3.55 6.67
C SER A 210 -10.68 -2.76 5.39
N ARG A 211 -11.65 -2.10 4.80
CA ARG A 211 -11.47 -1.26 3.58
C ARG A 211 -10.83 -1.99 2.39
N GLY A 212 -10.97 -3.31 2.34
CA GLY A 212 -10.34 -4.12 1.27
C GLY A 212 -8.83 -4.28 1.43
N THR A 213 -8.23 -4.02 2.60
CA THR A 213 -6.77 -4.08 2.77
C THR A 213 -6.33 -5.03 3.89
N PRO A 214 -5.39 -5.96 3.62
CA PRO A 214 -4.85 -6.87 4.63
C PRO A 214 -4.19 -6.15 5.83
N ARG A 215 -3.53 -5.00 5.61
CA ARG A 215 -2.90 -4.21 6.67
C ARG A 215 -3.94 -3.75 7.70
N ILE A 216 -5.07 -3.20 7.23
CA ILE A 216 -6.15 -2.74 8.12
C ILE A 216 -6.80 -3.94 8.80
N ALA A 217 -7.06 -5.04 8.07
CA ALA A 217 -7.63 -6.26 8.64
C ALA A 217 -6.80 -6.79 9.82
N ASN A 218 -5.50 -6.88 9.67
CA ASN A 218 -4.59 -7.32 10.72
C ASN A 218 -4.50 -6.31 11.89
N ALA A 219 -4.53 -5.01 11.59
CA ALA A 219 -4.55 -3.98 12.63
C ALA A 219 -5.84 -4.05 13.45
N LEU A 220 -7.00 -4.26 12.81
CA LEU A 220 -8.28 -4.46 13.49
C LEU A 220 -8.30 -5.75 14.31
N LEU A 221 -7.82 -6.87 13.76
CA LEU A 221 -7.69 -8.14 14.48
C LEU A 221 -6.94 -7.94 15.80
N ARG A 222 -5.81 -7.23 15.75
CA ARG A 222 -5.00 -6.95 16.94
C ARG A 222 -5.79 -6.15 17.98
N ARG A 223 -6.51 -5.12 17.57
CA ARG A 223 -7.31 -4.32 18.50
C ARG A 223 -8.48 -5.10 19.07
N VAL A 224 -9.20 -5.83 18.23
CA VAL A 224 -10.31 -6.67 18.68
C VAL A 224 -9.82 -7.74 19.68
N ARG A 225 -8.64 -8.33 19.47
CA ARG A 225 -8.00 -9.22 20.44
C ARG A 225 -7.83 -8.56 21.82
N ASP A 226 -7.32 -7.31 21.84
CA ASP A 226 -7.11 -6.59 23.10
C ASP A 226 -8.44 -6.41 23.87
N PHE A 227 -9.53 -6.13 23.16
CA PHE A 227 -10.87 -6.08 23.75
C PHE A 227 -11.36 -7.46 24.22
N ALA A 228 -11.12 -8.52 23.42
CA ALA A 228 -11.51 -9.88 23.78
C ALA A 228 -10.80 -10.35 25.07
N MET A 229 -9.53 -10.00 25.23
CA MET A 229 -8.75 -10.33 26.44
C MET A 229 -9.24 -9.59 27.70
N VAL A 230 -9.68 -8.34 27.56
CA VAL A 230 -10.03 -7.50 28.75
C VAL A 230 -11.53 -7.56 29.07
N LYS A 231 -12.37 -7.65 28.07
CA LYS A 231 -13.86 -7.55 28.21
C LYS A 231 -14.60 -8.82 27.77
N GLY A 232 -13.90 -9.80 27.23
CA GLY A 232 -14.41 -11.11 26.84
C GLY A 232 -13.69 -12.23 27.55
N GLU A 233 -13.84 -13.44 27.04
CA GLU A 233 -13.22 -14.67 27.57
C GLU A 233 -11.89 -15.02 26.87
N GLY A 234 -11.25 -14.05 26.20
CA GLY A 234 -10.03 -14.25 25.42
C GLY A 234 -10.30 -14.72 23.98
N ARG A 235 -11.56 -15.02 23.63
CA ARG A 235 -12.00 -15.45 22.31
C ARG A 235 -12.66 -14.30 21.55
N ILE A 236 -12.38 -14.21 20.25
CA ILE A 236 -12.99 -13.23 19.37
C ILE A 236 -14.27 -13.79 18.77
N GLU A 237 -15.40 -13.30 19.25
CA GLU A 237 -16.74 -13.60 18.75
C GLU A 237 -17.38 -12.35 18.13
N LEU A 238 -18.43 -12.53 17.32
CA LEU A 238 -19.13 -11.43 16.66
C LEU A 238 -19.53 -10.31 17.63
N LYS A 239 -20.02 -10.65 18.83
CA LYS A 239 -20.47 -9.67 19.84
C LYS A 239 -19.34 -8.78 20.33
N ILE A 240 -18.19 -9.34 20.69
CA ILE A 240 -17.03 -8.59 21.15
C ILE A 240 -16.39 -7.81 19.99
N THR A 241 -16.40 -8.39 18.78
CA THR A 241 -15.91 -7.73 17.56
C THR A 241 -16.70 -6.45 17.29
N LYS A 242 -18.03 -6.51 17.25
CA LYS A 242 -18.88 -5.33 17.05
C LYS A 242 -18.70 -4.28 18.14
N PHE A 243 -18.59 -4.72 19.40
CA PHE A 243 -18.30 -3.82 20.51
C PHE A 243 -16.96 -3.10 20.34
N ALA A 244 -15.89 -3.84 20.03
CA ALA A 244 -14.55 -3.29 19.86
C ALA A 244 -14.49 -2.30 18.70
N LEU A 245 -15.04 -2.66 17.53
CA LEU A 245 -15.05 -1.80 16.35
C LEU A 245 -15.86 -0.50 16.59
N SER A 246 -16.99 -0.59 17.28
CA SER A 246 -17.75 0.58 17.71
C SER A 246 -16.97 1.47 18.67
N ALA A 247 -16.29 0.89 19.67
CA ALA A 247 -15.43 1.62 20.60
C ALA A 247 -14.22 2.31 19.92
N LEU A 248 -13.78 1.76 18.78
CA LEU A 248 -12.75 2.35 17.93
C LEU A 248 -13.30 3.39 16.93
N ASN A 249 -14.60 3.71 16.99
CA ASN A 249 -15.29 4.61 16.06
C ASN A 249 -15.21 4.17 14.60
N ILE A 250 -15.24 2.86 14.36
CA ILE A 250 -15.28 2.27 13.01
C ILE A 250 -16.72 1.80 12.78
N ASP A 251 -17.39 2.41 11.83
CA ASP A 251 -18.79 2.13 11.55
C ASP A 251 -18.99 0.84 10.73
N ALA A 252 -20.26 0.51 10.43
CA ALA A 252 -20.60 -0.71 9.70
C ALA A 252 -20.07 -0.76 8.27
N ARG A 253 -19.65 0.35 7.70
CA ARG A 253 -19.05 0.47 6.37
C ARG A 253 -17.52 0.57 6.40
N GLY A 254 -16.90 0.51 7.58
CA GLY A 254 -15.47 0.66 7.76
C GLY A 254 -14.96 2.11 7.71
N LEU A 255 -15.87 3.10 7.78
CA LEU A 255 -15.47 4.50 7.92
C LEU A 255 -15.02 4.76 9.35
N ASP A 256 -13.90 5.45 9.50
CA ASP A 256 -13.41 5.91 10.79
C ASP A 256 -13.89 7.34 11.12
N GLN A 257 -13.45 7.84 12.26
CA GLN A 257 -13.80 9.18 12.71
C GLN A 257 -13.38 10.28 11.72
N MET A 258 -12.24 10.13 11.04
CA MET A 258 -11.76 11.14 10.10
C MET A 258 -12.51 11.09 8.78
N ASP A 259 -12.83 9.90 8.26
CA ASP A 259 -13.69 9.76 7.08
C ASP A 259 -15.02 10.48 7.30
N ASN A 260 -15.68 10.16 8.42
CA ASN A 260 -16.96 10.78 8.77
C ASN A 260 -16.84 12.29 8.95
N LYS A 261 -15.72 12.77 9.56
CA LYS A 261 -15.44 14.20 9.71
C LYS A 261 -15.24 14.89 8.35
N ILE A 262 -14.55 14.26 7.41
CA ILE A 262 -14.37 14.78 6.04
C ILE A 262 -15.73 14.93 5.36
N LEU A 263 -16.54 13.86 5.33
CA LEU A 263 -17.85 13.87 4.69
C LEU A 263 -18.79 14.89 5.33
N GLN A 264 -18.88 14.93 6.67
CA GLN A 264 -19.69 15.89 7.41
C GLN A 264 -19.25 17.33 7.12
N THR A 265 -17.96 17.59 7.08
CA THR A 265 -17.41 18.92 6.77
C THR A 265 -17.83 19.39 5.38
N ILE A 266 -17.75 18.51 4.38
CA ILE A 266 -18.17 18.84 3.01
C ILE A 266 -19.67 19.10 2.96
N ILE A 267 -20.49 18.29 3.64
CA ILE A 267 -21.94 18.47 3.68
C ILE A 267 -22.34 19.76 4.39
N GLN A 268 -21.85 19.97 5.62
CA GLN A 268 -22.32 21.06 6.48
C GLN A 268 -21.74 22.40 6.10
N LYS A 269 -20.41 22.48 5.88
CA LYS A 269 -19.71 23.75 5.62
C LYS A 269 -19.72 24.14 4.15
N PHE A 270 -19.70 23.17 3.23
CA PHE A 270 -19.56 23.41 1.80
C PHE A 270 -20.75 22.94 0.96
N LYS A 271 -21.91 22.69 1.61
CA LYS A 271 -23.18 22.36 0.95
C LYS A 271 -23.11 21.12 0.03
N GLY A 272 -22.19 20.19 0.32
CA GLY A 272 -21.96 18.97 -0.47
C GLY A 272 -20.86 19.08 -1.52
N GLY A 273 -20.27 20.25 -1.68
CA GLY A 273 -19.21 20.51 -2.66
C GLY A 273 -19.70 21.17 -3.95
N PRO A 274 -18.85 21.37 -4.95
CA PRO A 274 -17.44 20.99 -4.98
C PRO A 274 -16.53 21.86 -4.10
N VAL A 275 -15.54 21.24 -3.45
CA VAL A 275 -14.60 21.92 -2.56
C VAL A 275 -13.17 21.43 -2.80
N GLY A 276 -12.20 22.35 -2.77
CA GLY A 276 -10.77 22.06 -3.00
C GLY A 276 -10.17 21.23 -1.86
N LEU A 277 -9.20 20.36 -2.19
CA LEU A 277 -8.51 19.49 -1.24
C LEU A 277 -7.92 20.24 -0.05
N ASN A 278 -7.16 21.34 -0.31
CA ASN A 278 -6.53 22.15 0.73
C ASN A 278 -7.56 22.82 1.67
N THR A 279 -8.73 23.18 1.14
CA THR A 279 -9.83 23.74 1.94
C THR A 279 -10.42 22.68 2.87
N ILE A 280 -10.60 21.44 2.40
CA ILE A 280 -11.04 20.31 3.23
C ILE A 280 -9.99 20.07 4.32
N ALA A 281 -8.71 19.94 3.94
CA ALA A 281 -7.59 19.68 4.83
C ALA A 281 -7.54 20.69 5.99
N THR A 282 -7.57 21.97 5.68
CA THR A 282 -7.64 23.03 6.69
C THR A 282 -8.88 22.92 7.57
N ALA A 283 -10.04 22.61 6.99
CA ALA A 283 -11.32 22.56 7.73
C ALA A 283 -11.43 21.37 8.68
N VAL A 284 -10.74 20.23 8.37
CA VAL A 284 -10.70 19.04 9.23
C VAL A 284 -9.45 18.99 10.11
N GLY A 285 -8.45 19.86 9.88
CA GLY A 285 -7.19 19.90 10.64
C GLY A 285 -6.27 18.73 10.32
N GLU A 286 -6.16 18.35 9.03
CA GLU A 286 -5.28 17.27 8.55
C GLU A 286 -4.44 17.76 7.38
N ASP A 287 -3.34 17.06 7.05
CA ASP A 287 -2.53 17.35 5.86
C ASP A 287 -3.26 16.95 4.58
N SER A 288 -3.12 17.77 3.53
CA SER A 288 -3.79 17.52 2.25
C SER A 288 -3.28 16.23 1.56
N GLY A 289 -1.99 15.93 1.68
CA GLY A 289 -1.41 14.69 1.16
C GLY A 289 -1.98 13.47 1.88
N THR A 290 -2.15 13.54 3.21
CA THR A 290 -2.78 12.46 3.99
C THR A 290 -4.22 12.22 3.54
N ILE A 291 -5.00 13.27 3.30
CA ILE A 291 -6.37 13.10 2.80
C ILE A 291 -6.36 12.43 1.43
N GLU A 292 -5.51 12.89 0.51
CA GLU A 292 -5.44 12.39 -0.86
C GLU A 292 -4.95 10.92 -0.94
N GLU A 293 -4.04 10.52 -0.06
CA GLU A 293 -3.42 9.20 -0.12
C GLU A 293 -4.11 8.15 0.74
N VAL A 294 -4.70 8.56 1.87
CA VAL A 294 -5.22 7.62 2.87
C VAL A 294 -6.75 7.54 2.87
N TYR A 295 -7.42 8.70 2.85
CA TYR A 295 -8.88 8.75 3.03
C TYR A 295 -9.64 8.79 1.71
N GLU A 296 -9.26 9.67 0.80
CA GLU A 296 -9.95 9.89 -0.48
C GLU A 296 -10.11 8.62 -1.33
N PRO A 297 -9.08 7.75 -1.49
CA PRO A 297 -9.20 6.57 -2.33
C PRO A 297 -10.28 5.60 -1.85
N PHE A 298 -10.40 5.41 -0.54
CA PHE A 298 -11.43 4.57 0.05
C PHE A 298 -12.82 5.19 -0.09
N LEU A 299 -12.96 6.48 0.21
CA LEU A 299 -14.23 7.19 0.08
C LEU A 299 -14.75 7.24 -1.36
N ILE A 300 -13.85 7.33 -2.34
CA ILE A 300 -14.20 7.27 -3.77
C ILE A 300 -14.61 5.85 -4.18
N LYS A 301 -13.81 4.84 -3.78
CA LYS A 301 -14.09 3.42 -4.06
C LYS A 301 -15.47 3.01 -3.55
N GLU A 302 -15.80 3.38 -2.32
CA GLU A 302 -17.09 3.07 -1.69
C GLU A 302 -18.24 3.98 -2.17
N GLY A 303 -17.94 4.94 -3.05
CA GLY A 303 -18.93 5.81 -3.66
C GLY A 303 -19.45 6.93 -2.76
N PHE A 304 -18.78 7.26 -1.66
CA PHE A 304 -19.13 8.39 -0.80
C PHE A 304 -18.69 9.74 -1.33
N LEU A 305 -17.60 9.76 -2.09
CA LEU A 305 -16.96 10.96 -2.61
C LEU A 305 -16.74 10.87 -4.12
N LYS A 306 -16.84 12.00 -4.82
CA LYS A 306 -16.49 12.14 -6.23
C LYS A 306 -15.38 13.18 -6.39
N ARG A 307 -14.44 12.91 -7.29
CA ARG A 307 -13.46 13.90 -7.75
C ARG A 307 -13.98 14.56 -9.03
N THR A 308 -14.09 15.87 -9.02
CA THR A 308 -14.51 16.68 -10.17
C THR A 308 -13.41 17.69 -10.53
N PRO A 309 -13.42 18.31 -11.72
CA PRO A 309 -12.46 19.36 -12.08
C PRO A 309 -12.49 20.57 -11.13
N ARG A 310 -13.62 20.81 -10.44
CA ARG A 310 -13.79 21.90 -9.49
C ARG A 310 -13.42 21.53 -8.06
N GLY A 311 -13.20 20.25 -7.76
CA GLY A 311 -12.90 19.76 -6.41
C GLY A 311 -13.66 18.47 -6.06
N ARG A 312 -13.83 18.23 -4.77
CA ARG A 312 -14.47 17.04 -4.20
C ARG A 312 -15.93 17.31 -3.89
N GLU A 313 -16.79 16.38 -4.26
CA GLU A 313 -18.23 16.41 -3.98
C GLU A 313 -18.64 15.13 -3.27
N VAL A 314 -19.50 15.23 -2.27
CA VAL A 314 -20.15 14.07 -1.65
C VAL A 314 -21.29 13.56 -2.51
N THR A 315 -21.57 12.26 -2.41
CA THR A 315 -22.66 11.61 -3.13
C THR A 315 -23.92 11.52 -2.27
N GLU A 316 -25.02 11.12 -2.86
CA GLU A 316 -26.26 10.84 -2.12
C GLU A 316 -26.06 9.72 -1.07
N LEU A 317 -25.16 8.76 -1.35
CA LEU A 317 -24.80 7.71 -0.41
C LEU A 317 -24.20 8.30 0.88
N ALA A 318 -23.35 9.33 0.77
CA ALA A 318 -22.76 9.99 1.93
C ALA A 318 -23.81 10.73 2.76
N TYR A 319 -24.78 11.41 2.11
CA TYR A 319 -25.89 12.03 2.82
C TYR A 319 -26.73 11.00 3.58
N SER A 320 -27.12 9.90 2.91
CA SER A 320 -27.91 8.83 3.53
C SER A 320 -27.19 8.17 4.69
N HIS A 321 -25.89 7.91 4.53
CA HIS A 321 -25.04 7.28 5.54
C HIS A 321 -24.95 8.13 6.83
N LEU A 322 -24.83 9.43 6.68
CA LEU A 322 -24.71 10.38 7.80
C LEU A 322 -26.08 10.90 8.31
N GLY A 323 -27.18 10.40 7.76
CA GLY A 323 -28.54 10.81 8.17
C GLY A 323 -28.93 12.22 7.71
N TYR A 324 -28.27 12.77 6.70
CA TYR A 324 -28.65 14.05 6.10
C TYR A 324 -29.56 13.85 4.89
N THR A 325 -30.46 14.80 4.68
CA THR A 325 -31.29 14.85 3.47
C THR A 325 -30.47 15.55 2.35
N PRO A 326 -30.28 14.91 1.18
CA PRO A 326 -29.64 15.59 0.05
C PRO A 326 -30.42 16.87 -0.27
N LYS A 327 -29.74 18.01 -0.37
CA LYS A 327 -30.37 19.18 -0.96
C LYS A 327 -30.64 18.84 -2.42
N ARG A 328 -31.92 18.75 -2.81
CA ARG A 328 -32.29 18.71 -4.24
C ARG A 328 -31.55 19.87 -4.90
N LYS A 329 -30.73 19.61 -5.89
CA LYS A 329 -30.33 20.65 -6.85
C LYS A 329 -31.67 21.18 -7.38
N ALA A 330 -31.99 22.42 -7.01
CA ALA A 330 -33.07 23.13 -7.69
C ALA A 330 -32.70 23.03 -9.17
N ASP A 331 -33.60 22.49 -9.94
CA ASP A 331 -33.48 22.23 -11.36
C ASP A 331 -32.70 23.38 -12.03
N GLU A 332 -31.61 23.04 -12.74
CA GLU A 332 -31.18 23.82 -13.88
C GLU A 332 -32.25 23.66 -14.96
N LEU A 333 -33.41 24.24 -14.71
CA LEU A 333 -34.38 24.63 -15.70
C LEU A 333 -34.13 26.13 -15.96
N PHE A 334 -33.21 26.36 -16.92
CA PHE A 334 -33.30 27.43 -17.94
C PHE A 334 -31.99 27.41 -18.75
#